data_a4a7a2cfc3fd7212986754766aec790e
#
_entry.id   a4a7a2cfc3fd7212986754766aec790e
#
_cell.length_a   1.000
_cell.length_b   1.000
_cell.length_c   1.000
_cell.angle_alpha   90.00
_cell.angle_beta   90.00
_cell.angle_gamma   90.00
#
_symmetry.space_group_name_H-M   'P 1'
#
loop_
_entity.id
_entity.type
_entity.pdbx_description
1 polymer ?
#
loop_
_entity_poly.entity_id
_entity_poly.type
_entity_poly.pdbx_seq_one_letter_code
_entity_poly.pdbx_strand_id
1 'polypeptide(L)'
;MSQHSLQADTAGTNCIKQNRVIASINRFTESPWFIALVCLMTAICNVFGAELYFYPLMILFGIYIALFGRDFLPCMSIVICCYIAPSVLNNPGRNENSIFYPENGGIVLVVCFVLFVIATVIRLATDKELGGKGFFMRKRKLGLGMVVLGCAYLLAGAFSGRYFENGFHNPMFALIQFVSIFAFYWFFCGTVKWEQVNPGYFAWVGLGVGLTVCAEIIGIFVTEQVIVNSKIQTGLIASGWGNANNIGCMVAMMIPFTIGIARRTGKTWLFCTSGIVMLLITCLTCSRTAIGVGVIIYILSMIPSLRDKSQRKQVLIFNALAFLLVIALFFVFKGYLARLFTELRSRGLNPRMREIIYPEGLRTFLKNPIFGEGFYPSTDKIYEWSSLDRLKAFLPARWHNTVIQLLASCGIVGILAYGFHRFQTLRLFWQKRKTPILYVGLSLMALLLMSLLDCHFFNIGPTLFYSMALAFGENVNQDP
;
A
#
# COMPACT_ATOMS: atom_id res chain seq x y z
N MET A 1 -45.82 30.84 -10.23
CA MET A 1 -44.79 30.95 -9.20
C MET A 1 -43.90 29.73 -9.25
N SER A 2 -42.63 29.89 -9.38
CA SER A 2 -41.42 29.12 -9.00
C SER A 2 -40.60 28.45 -10.06
N GLN A 3 -40.22 29.11 -11.12
CA GLN A 3 -39.00 28.76 -11.89
C GLN A 3 -37.80 29.65 -11.56
N HIS A 4 -37.98 30.77 -10.88
CA HIS A 4 -36.89 31.69 -10.53
C HIS A 4 -36.13 31.34 -9.23
N SER A 5 -36.66 30.52 -8.33
CA SER A 5 -35.98 30.14 -7.08
C SER A 5 -34.96 29.01 -7.24
N LEU A 6 -35.08 28.18 -8.28
CA LEU A 6 -34.14 27.10 -8.58
C LEU A 6 -32.86 27.57 -9.28
N GLN A 7 -32.87 28.76 -9.92
CA GLN A 7 -31.71 29.32 -10.58
C GLN A 7 -30.78 30.08 -9.62
N ALA A 8 -31.26 30.57 -8.50
CA ALA A 8 -30.43 31.32 -7.54
C ALA A 8 -29.48 30.43 -6.72
N ASP A 9 -29.92 29.21 -6.34
CA ASP A 9 -29.07 28.27 -5.57
C ASP A 9 -27.97 27.62 -6.39
N THR A 10 -28.13 27.55 -7.72
CA THR A 10 -27.06 27.08 -8.63
C THR A 10 -26.01 28.16 -8.92
N ALA A 11 -26.34 29.43 -8.77
CA ALA A 11 -25.43 30.55 -9.04
C ALA A 11 -24.32 30.69 -7.99
N GLY A 12 -24.59 30.44 -6.72
CA GLY A 12 -23.63 30.55 -5.62
C GLY A 12 -22.52 29.48 -5.68
N THR A 13 -22.89 28.24 -5.96
CA THR A 13 -21.92 27.12 -6.12
C THR A 13 -21.14 27.18 -7.43
N ASN A 14 -21.70 27.78 -8.49
CA ASN A 14 -21.01 27.97 -9.76
C ASN A 14 -19.96 29.10 -9.73
N CYS A 15 -20.12 30.11 -8.86
CA CYS A 15 -19.20 31.26 -8.81
C CYS A 15 -17.79 30.86 -8.32
N ILE A 16 -17.69 29.92 -7.34
CA ILE A 16 -16.39 29.41 -6.86
C ILE A 16 -15.76 28.49 -7.91
N LYS A 17 -16.54 27.72 -8.66
CA LYS A 17 -16.05 26.82 -9.74
C LYS A 17 -15.53 27.57 -10.96
N GLN A 18 -15.91 28.83 -11.17
CA GLN A 18 -15.49 29.64 -12.31
C GLN A 18 -14.19 30.42 -12.10
N ASN A 19 -13.63 30.41 -10.90
CA ASN A 19 -12.33 31.07 -10.68
C ASN A 19 -11.22 30.32 -11.47
N ARG A 20 -10.61 31.00 -12.46
CA ARG A 20 -9.56 30.42 -13.33
C ARG A 20 -8.39 29.85 -12.53
N VAL A 21 -8.05 30.44 -11.40
CA VAL A 21 -6.97 30.01 -10.51
C VAL A 21 -7.33 28.66 -9.89
N ILE A 22 -8.52 28.54 -9.31
CA ILE A 22 -9.01 27.28 -8.68
C ILE A 22 -9.07 26.17 -9.76
N ALA A 23 -9.58 26.47 -10.94
CA ALA A 23 -9.64 25.51 -12.05
C ALA A 23 -8.25 25.06 -12.53
N SER A 24 -7.25 25.95 -12.47
CA SER A 24 -5.86 25.60 -12.81
C SER A 24 -5.23 24.72 -11.75
N ILE A 25 -5.42 25.06 -10.47
CA ILE A 25 -4.90 24.25 -9.36
C ILE A 25 -5.57 22.85 -9.36
N ASN A 26 -6.87 22.76 -9.62
CA ASN A 26 -7.56 21.46 -9.70
C ASN A 26 -7.02 20.61 -10.84
N ARG A 27 -6.74 21.18 -12.02
CA ARG A 27 -6.08 20.45 -13.11
C ARG A 27 -4.70 19.95 -12.71
N PHE A 28 -3.95 20.76 -11.96
CA PHE A 28 -2.64 20.35 -11.45
C PHE A 28 -2.76 19.20 -10.42
N THR A 29 -3.67 19.30 -9.44
CA THR A 29 -3.82 18.26 -8.41
C THR A 29 -4.27 16.90 -8.97
N GLU A 30 -4.97 16.89 -10.10
CA GLU A 30 -5.38 15.66 -10.80
C GLU A 30 -4.33 15.15 -11.80
N SER A 31 -3.21 15.86 -11.95
CA SER A 31 -2.17 15.52 -12.92
C SER A 31 -1.09 14.60 -12.34
N PRO A 32 -0.31 13.89 -13.18
CA PRO A 32 0.87 13.16 -12.76
C PRO A 32 1.93 14.04 -12.07
N TRP A 33 1.95 15.33 -12.35
CA TRP A 33 2.90 16.28 -11.74
C TRP A 33 2.63 16.50 -10.25
N PHE A 34 1.36 16.52 -9.85
CA PHE A 34 1.02 16.57 -8.44
C PHE A 34 1.48 15.31 -7.71
N ILE A 35 1.26 14.14 -8.32
CA ILE A 35 1.74 12.86 -7.76
C ILE A 35 3.27 12.91 -7.62
N ALA A 36 3.99 13.38 -8.65
CA ALA A 36 5.43 13.53 -8.60
C ALA A 36 5.89 14.51 -7.50
N LEU A 37 5.18 15.63 -7.31
CA LEU A 37 5.45 16.59 -6.24
C LEU A 37 5.30 15.93 -4.88
N VAL A 38 4.17 15.27 -4.61
CA VAL A 38 3.90 14.59 -3.33
C VAL A 38 4.96 13.51 -3.06
N CYS A 39 5.31 12.70 -4.05
CA CYS A 39 6.34 11.68 -3.94
C CYS A 39 7.73 12.27 -3.68
N LEU A 40 8.09 13.36 -4.36
CA LEU A 40 9.36 14.06 -4.13
C LEU A 40 9.44 14.62 -2.71
N MET A 41 8.36 15.23 -2.23
CA MET A 41 8.30 15.75 -0.86
C MET A 41 8.41 14.63 0.17
N THR A 42 7.84 13.46 -0.11
CA THR A 42 7.99 12.26 0.74
C THR A 42 9.45 11.81 0.79
N ALA A 43 10.12 11.72 -0.37
CA ALA A 43 11.53 11.35 -0.43
C ALA A 43 12.41 12.37 0.32
N ILE A 44 12.17 13.67 0.16
CA ILE A 44 12.87 14.73 0.90
C ILE A 44 12.63 14.59 2.42
N CYS A 45 11.36 14.38 2.82
CA CYS A 45 11.03 14.15 4.22
C CYS A 45 11.84 12.98 4.81
N ASN A 46 11.91 11.87 4.09
CA ASN A 46 12.59 10.66 4.55
C ASN A 46 14.12 10.83 4.65
N VAL A 47 14.72 11.59 3.72
CA VAL A 47 16.17 11.85 3.73
C VAL A 47 16.57 12.84 4.84
N PHE A 48 15.77 13.88 5.05
CA PHE A 48 16.13 14.99 5.96
C PHE A 48 15.40 14.93 7.32
N GLY A 49 14.52 13.96 7.57
CA GLY A 49 13.73 13.89 8.80
C GLY A 49 12.75 15.07 8.95
N ALA A 50 12.19 15.57 7.84
CA ALA A 50 11.38 16.79 7.82
C ALA A 50 9.88 16.53 8.11
N GLU A 51 9.57 15.59 9.01
CA GLU A 51 8.21 15.14 9.34
C GLU A 51 7.32 16.28 9.85
N LEU A 52 7.88 17.17 10.67
CA LEU A 52 7.16 18.31 11.24
C LEU A 52 6.56 19.24 10.18
N TYR A 53 7.19 19.35 9.02
CA TYR A 53 6.71 20.17 7.91
C TYR A 53 5.90 19.36 6.91
N PHE A 54 6.28 18.12 6.68
CA PHE A 54 5.68 17.25 5.68
C PHE A 54 4.21 16.94 5.99
N TYR A 55 3.92 16.41 7.18
CA TYR A 55 2.56 15.99 7.53
C TYR A 55 1.55 17.16 7.56
N PRO A 56 1.81 18.31 8.20
CA PRO A 56 0.89 19.43 8.14
C PRO A 56 0.66 19.91 6.70
N LEU A 57 1.70 19.95 5.86
CA LEU A 57 1.57 20.37 4.47
C LEU A 57 0.72 19.39 3.66
N MET A 58 0.89 18.07 3.85
CA MET A 58 0.05 17.06 3.20
C MET A 58 -1.41 17.18 3.65
N ILE A 59 -1.66 17.45 4.93
CA ILE A 59 -3.01 17.66 5.43
C ILE A 59 -3.60 18.96 4.86
N LEU A 60 -2.82 20.03 4.73
CA LEU A 60 -3.28 21.27 4.09
C LEU A 60 -3.66 21.04 2.62
N PHE A 61 -2.90 20.24 1.86
CA PHE A 61 -3.32 19.81 0.53
C PHE A 61 -4.63 19.04 0.57
N GLY A 62 -4.79 18.13 1.54
CA GLY A 62 -6.04 17.41 1.76
C GLY A 62 -7.22 18.35 2.05
N ILE A 63 -7.05 19.35 2.90
CA ILE A 63 -8.05 20.37 3.21
C ILE A 63 -8.41 21.17 1.95
N TYR A 64 -7.40 21.62 1.17
CA TYR A 64 -7.65 22.29 -0.10
C TYR A 64 -8.48 21.43 -1.05
N ILE A 65 -8.11 20.14 -1.21
CA ILE A 65 -8.83 19.20 -2.07
C ILE A 65 -10.27 18.99 -1.55
N ALA A 66 -10.45 18.86 -0.24
CA ALA A 66 -11.76 18.71 0.36
C ALA A 66 -12.67 19.92 0.08
N LEU A 67 -12.16 21.15 0.20
CA LEU A 67 -12.97 22.37 0.05
C LEU A 67 -13.14 22.80 -1.42
N PHE A 68 -12.10 22.70 -2.24
CA PHE A 68 -12.05 23.32 -3.57
C PHE A 68 -11.78 22.32 -4.70
N GLY A 69 -11.38 21.09 -4.38
CA GLY A 69 -11.14 20.03 -5.36
C GLY A 69 -12.42 19.62 -6.09
N ARG A 70 -12.26 19.05 -7.27
CA ARG A 70 -13.38 18.46 -8.00
C ARG A 70 -13.95 17.25 -7.27
N ASP A 71 -13.05 16.39 -6.77
CA ASP A 71 -13.31 15.20 -5.97
C ASP A 71 -12.08 14.82 -5.13
N PHE A 72 -12.12 13.69 -4.44
CA PHE A 72 -11.05 13.24 -3.54
C PHE A 72 -10.00 12.34 -4.21
N LEU A 73 -9.99 12.18 -5.53
CA LEU A 73 -9.01 11.34 -6.24
C LEU A 73 -7.55 11.68 -5.87
N PRO A 74 -7.12 12.97 -5.81
CA PRO A 74 -5.74 13.31 -5.47
C PRO A 74 -5.31 12.89 -4.06
N CYS A 75 -6.26 12.73 -3.13
CA CYS A 75 -5.97 12.25 -1.78
C CYS A 75 -5.40 10.83 -1.75
N MET A 76 -5.58 10.01 -2.80
CA MET A 76 -4.98 8.68 -2.87
C MET A 76 -3.45 8.73 -2.78
N SER A 77 -2.81 9.63 -3.53
CA SER A 77 -1.35 9.81 -3.47
C SER A 77 -0.90 10.34 -2.12
N ILE A 78 -1.62 11.31 -1.55
CA ILE A 78 -1.32 11.88 -0.23
C ILE A 78 -1.37 10.80 0.85
N VAL A 79 -2.44 10.02 0.92
CA VAL A 79 -2.62 8.97 1.95
C VAL A 79 -1.50 7.93 1.88
N ILE A 80 -1.15 7.46 0.67
CA ILE A 80 -0.06 6.48 0.50
C ILE A 80 1.27 7.10 0.92
N CYS A 81 1.57 8.32 0.47
CA CYS A 81 2.82 9.00 0.77
C CYS A 81 2.95 9.35 2.25
N CYS A 82 1.88 9.77 2.92
CA CYS A 82 1.88 9.95 4.37
C CYS A 82 2.17 8.65 5.12
N TYR A 83 1.79 7.50 4.57
CA TYR A 83 2.10 6.23 5.20
C TYR A 83 3.54 5.78 4.93
N ILE A 84 4.12 6.11 3.76
CA ILE A 84 5.52 5.78 3.42
C ILE A 84 6.49 6.65 4.21
N ALA A 85 6.11 7.89 4.52
CA ALA A 85 6.94 8.79 5.31
C ALA A 85 7.34 8.13 6.64
N PRO A 86 8.53 8.43 7.18
CA PRO A 86 9.04 7.77 8.37
C PRO A 86 8.02 7.85 9.50
N SER A 87 7.71 6.71 10.11
CA SER A 87 6.90 6.69 11.32
C SER A 87 7.68 6.06 12.46
N VAL A 88 7.50 6.62 13.65
CA VAL A 88 8.07 6.11 14.91
C VAL A 88 7.77 4.64 15.13
N LEU A 89 6.58 4.21 14.72
CA LEU A 89 6.12 2.84 14.92
C LEU A 89 6.98 1.80 14.22
N ASN A 90 7.72 2.21 13.18
CA ASN A 90 8.50 1.29 12.35
C ASN A 90 10.02 1.39 12.59
N ASN A 91 10.51 2.46 13.23
CA ASN A 91 11.92 2.61 13.56
C ASN A 91 12.13 3.35 14.89
N PRO A 92 11.88 2.69 16.04
CA PRO A 92 11.93 3.33 17.37
C PRO A 92 13.29 3.90 17.76
N GLY A 93 14.39 3.45 17.14
CA GLY A 93 15.74 3.97 17.42
C GLY A 93 16.08 5.29 16.73
N ARG A 94 15.29 5.73 15.74
CA ARG A 94 15.54 6.95 14.94
C ARG A 94 14.80 8.19 15.45
N ASN A 95 13.81 8.04 16.35
CA ASN A 95 12.74 9.01 16.45
C ASN A 95 12.33 9.39 17.88
N GLU A 96 13.29 9.74 18.73
CA GLU A 96 12.97 10.48 19.98
C GLU A 96 12.32 11.84 19.68
N ASN A 97 12.51 12.37 18.47
CA ASN A 97 11.97 13.66 17.99
C ASN A 97 10.80 13.55 17.02
N SER A 98 10.10 12.43 16.98
CA SER A 98 9.01 12.28 16.02
C SER A 98 7.82 13.19 16.35
N ILE A 99 7.24 13.80 15.32
CA ILE A 99 6.03 14.62 15.37
C ILE A 99 4.81 13.91 16.00
N PHE A 100 4.81 12.58 16.04
CA PHE A 100 3.70 11.81 16.64
C PHE A 100 3.68 11.88 18.17
N TYR A 101 4.76 12.35 18.82
CA TYR A 101 4.75 12.63 20.23
C TYR A 101 4.15 14.03 20.50
N PRO A 102 3.29 14.18 21.53
CA PRO A 102 2.66 15.48 21.86
C PRO A 102 3.67 16.61 22.05
N GLU A 103 4.79 16.31 22.70
CA GLU A 103 5.90 17.24 22.97
C GLU A 103 6.60 17.73 21.70
N ASN A 104 6.56 16.95 20.60
CA ASN A 104 7.27 17.24 19.35
C ASN A 104 6.35 17.79 18.24
N GLY A 105 5.13 18.18 18.55
CA GLY A 105 4.20 18.75 17.58
C GLY A 105 3.00 17.84 17.23
N GLY A 106 2.81 16.73 17.95
CA GLY A 106 1.64 15.85 17.75
C GLY A 106 0.31 16.57 17.88
N ILE A 107 0.23 17.62 18.71
CA ILE A 107 -0.95 18.47 18.84
C ILE A 107 -1.26 19.18 17.52
N VAL A 108 -0.24 19.71 16.83
CA VAL A 108 -0.41 20.36 15.52
C VAL A 108 -0.97 19.37 14.49
N LEU A 109 -0.44 18.15 14.49
CA LEU A 109 -0.91 17.09 13.61
C LEU A 109 -2.38 16.74 13.86
N VAL A 110 -2.78 16.59 15.13
CA VAL A 110 -4.17 16.33 15.53
C VAL A 110 -5.09 17.48 15.09
N VAL A 111 -4.70 18.73 15.34
CA VAL A 111 -5.49 19.90 14.92
C VAL A 111 -5.65 19.93 13.40
N CYS A 112 -4.58 19.75 12.64
CA CYS A 112 -4.64 19.71 11.19
C CYS A 112 -5.55 18.58 10.69
N PHE A 113 -5.46 17.38 11.30
CA PHE A 113 -6.32 16.26 10.95
C PHE A 113 -7.80 16.52 11.27
N VAL A 114 -8.11 17.12 12.41
CA VAL A 114 -9.48 17.53 12.76
C VAL A 114 -10.02 18.53 11.74
N LEU A 115 -9.22 19.51 11.33
CA LEU A 115 -9.61 20.47 10.28
C LEU A 115 -9.87 19.77 8.93
N PHE A 116 -9.06 18.79 8.55
CA PHE A 116 -9.30 17.99 7.36
C PHE A 116 -10.62 17.21 7.44
N VAL A 117 -10.91 16.60 8.59
CA VAL A 117 -12.19 15.89 8.82
C VAL A 117 -13.36 16.88 8.73
N ILE A 118 -13.29 18.03 9.36
CA ILE A 118 -14.32 19.07 9.28
C ILE A 118 -14.54 19.53 7.83
N ALA A 119 -13.46 19.84 7.09
CA ALA A 119 -13.53 20.22 5.69
C ALA A 119 -14.19 19.14 4.84
N THR A 120 -13.86 17.86 5.08
CA THR A 120 -14.46 16.71 4.40
C THR A 120 -15.95 16.60 4.71
N VAL A 121 -16.34 16.71 5.97
CA VAL A 121 -17.77 16.67 6.39
C VAL A 121 -18.56 17.82 5.76
N ILE A 122 -18.03 19.05 5.78
CA ILE A 122 -18.66 20.20 5.12
C ILE A 122 -18.85 19.91 3.64
N ARG A 123 -17.81 19.38 2.95
CA ARG A 123 -17.92 19.03 1.54
C ARG A 123 -19.00 18.00 1.26
N LEU A 124 -19.04 16.91 2.03
CA LEU A 124 -20.04 15.85 1.86
C LEU A 124 -21.47 16.32 2.21
N ALA A 125 -21.61 17.29 3.10
CA ALA A 125 -22.89 17.90 3.45
C ALA A 125 -23.41 18.88 2.38
N THR A 126 -22.49 19.62 1.73
CA THR A 126 -22.85 20.69 0.77
C THR A 126 -22.89 20.23 -0.68
N ASP A 127 -22.05 19.27 -1.07
CA ASP A 127 -22.00 18.75 -2.44
C ASP A 127 -22.96 17.55 -2.60
N LYS A 128 -24.09 17.78 -3.26
CA LYS A 128 -25.12 16.74 -3.47
C LYS A 128 -24.66 15.59 -4.36
N GLU A 129 -23.63 15.79 -5.19
CA GLU A 129 -23.07 14.73 -6.06
C GLU A 129 -22.10 13.82 -5.31
N LEU A 130 -21.32 14.37 -4.37
CA LEU A 130 -20.34 13.61 -3.58
C LEU A 130 -20.90 13.12 -2.25
N GLY A 131 -21.93 13.75 -1.72
CA GLY A 131 -22.52 13.42 -0.43
C GLY A 131 -23.96 12.91 -0.51
N GLY A 132 -24.56 12.71 0.65
CA GLY A 132 -25.96 12.31 0.78
C GLY A 132 -26.27 10.96 0.11
N LYS A 133 -27.42 10.88 -0.56
CA LYS A 133 -27.85 9.65 -1.26
C LYS A 133 -26.85 9.19 -2.33
N GLY A 134 -26.20 10.13 -3.04
CA GLY A 134 -25.19 9.82 -4.05
C GLY A 134 -24.02 9.01 -3.49
N PHE A 135 -23.53 9.38 -2.33
CA PHE A 135 -22.45 8.65 -1.64
C PHE A 135 -22.83 7.19 -1.33
N PHE A 136 -24.04 6.97 -0.81
CA PHE A 136 -24.49 5.63 -0.41
C PHE A 136 -24.99 4.77 -1.58
N MET A 137 -25.50 5.37 -2.66
CA MET A 137 -26.07 4.62 -3.81
C MET A 137 -25.01 4.16 -4.83
N ARG A 138 -23.76 4.60 -4.73
CA ARG A 138 -22.71 4.14 -5.66
C ARG A 138 -22.45 2.65 -5.53
N LYS A 139 -22.30 1.97 -6.68
CA LYS A 139 -22.07 0.53 -6.74
C LYS A 139 -20.76 0.15 -6.04
N ARG A 140 -20.83 -0.82 -5.13
CA ARG A 140 -19.72 -1.35 -4.35
C ARG A 140 -19.78 -2.87 -4.34
N LYS A 141 -19.43 -3.48 -5.47
CA LYS A 141 -19.55 -4.93 -5.68
C LYS A 141 -18.67 -5.73 -4.71
N LEU A 142 -17.50 -5.18 -4.38
CA LEU A 142 -16.55 -5.80 -3.45
C LEU A 142 -16.89 -5.51 -1.98
N GLY A 143 -17.80 -4.58 -1.73
CA GLY A 143 -18.14 -4.13 -0.38
C GLY A 143 -18.62 -5.25 0.54
N LEU A 144 -19.46 -6.17 0.02
CA LEU A 144 -19.95 -7.32 0.78
C LEU A 144 -18.79 -8.21 1.26
N GLY A 145 -17.85 -8.55 0.37
CA GLY A 145 -16.69 -9.36 0.73
C GLY A 145 -15.80 -8.70 1.77
N MET A 146 -15.66 -7.36 1.71
CA MET A 146 -14.90 -6.60 2.70
C MET A 146 -15.60 -6.56 4.06
N VAL A 147 -16.93 -6.37 4.09
CA VAL A 147 -17.70 -6.42 5.34
C VAL A 147 -17.62 -7.79 5.97
N VAL A 148 -17.82 -8.85 5.19
CA VAL A 148 -17.73 -10.24 5.68
C VAL A 148 -16.34 -10.52 6.25
N LEU A 149 -15.27 -10.08 5.58
CA LEU A 149 -13.90 -10.23 6.08
C LEU A 149 -13.67 -9.40 7.34
N GLY A 150 -14.16 -8.17 7.39
CA GLY A 150 -14.07 -7.30 8.56
C GLY A 150 -14.81 -7.86 9.76
N CYS A 151 -16.02 -8.39 9.57
CA CYS A 151 -16.78 -9.09 10.62
C CYS A 151 -16.03 -10.32 11.13
N ALA A 152 -15.40 -11.10 10.23
CA ALA A 152 -14.58 -12.24 10.64
C ALA A 152 -13.37 -11.81 11.48
N TYR A 153 -12.76 -10.66 11.19
CA TYR A 153 -11.68 -10.09 12.01
C TYR A 153 -12.18 -9.64 13.39
N LEU A 154 -13.35 -9.01 13.46
CA LEU A 154 -13.95 -8.59 14.74
C LEU A 154 -14.35 -9.79 15.60
N LEU A 155 -14.68 -10.93 14.99
CA LEU A 155 -15.00 -12.17 15.69
C LEU A 155 -13.75 -13.02 15.98
N ALA A 156 -12.56 -12.59 15.55
CA ALA A 156 -11.31 -13.33 15.80
C ALA A 156 -11.09 -13.53 17.30
N GLY A 157 -10.92 -14.79 17.72
CA GLY A 157 -10.77 -15.16 19.12
C GLY A 157 -12.06 -15.17 19.94
N ALA A 158 -13.24 -14.98 19.31
CA ALA A 158 -14.51 -15.15 20.01
C ALA A 158 -14.59 -16.58 20.57
N PHE A 159 -15.07 -16.70 21.81
CA PHE A 159 -15.16 -17.96 22.57
C PHE A 159 -13.83 -18.63 22.94
N SER A 160 -12.67 -18.00 22.66
CA SER A 160 -11.36 -18.53 23.10
C SER A 160 -11.10 -18.32 24.60
N GLY A 161 -11.92 -17.55 25.30
CA GLY A 161 -11.65 -17.05 26.64
C GLY A 161 -10.57 -15.95 26.69
N ARG A 162 -9.90 -15.67 25.58
CA ARG A 162 -8.78 -14.73 25.47
C ARG A 162 -9.11 -13.46 24.71
N TYR A 163 -10.36 -13.28 24.31
CA TYR A 163 -10.76 -12.12 23.46
C TYR A 163 -10.37 -10.78 24.08
N PHE A 164 -10.51 -10.64 25.39
CA PHE A 164 -10.13 -9.46 26.16
C PHE A 164 -8.84 -9.65 26.98
N GLU A 165 -8.17 -10.77 26.84
CA GLU A 165 -6.82 -10.94 27.42
C GLU A 165 -5.91 -9.85 26.84
N ASN A 166 -5.11 -9.21 27.67
CA ASN A 166 -4.37 -7.98 27.30
C ASN A 166 -5.28 -6.76 26.99
N GLY A 167 -6.44 -6.66 27.62
CA GLY A 167 -7.38 -5.55 27.46
C GLY A 167 -8.05 -5.57 26.08
N PHE A 168 -8.11 -4.39 25.42
CA PHE A 168 -8.78 -4.24 24.13
C PHE A 168 -7.85 -4.44 22.92
N HIS A 169 -6.64 -4.98 23.09
CA HIS A 169 -5.66 -5.06 21.98
C HIS A 169 -6.17 -5.91 20.82
N ASN A 170 -6.81 -7.06 21.07
CA ASN A 170 -7.34 -7.91 20.01
C ASN A 170 -8.45 -7.23 19.20
N PRO A 171 -9.55 -6.72 19.80
CA PRO A 171 -10.58 -6.03 19.06
C PRO A 171 -10.07 -4.71 18.44
N MET A 172 -9.14 -4.00 19.08
CA MET A 172 -8.54 -2.79 18.52
C MET A 172 -7.73 -3.09 17.25
N PHE A 173 -6.91 -4.13 17.25
CA PHE A 173 -6.18 -4.56 16.05
C PHE A 173 -7.14 -4.97 14.93
N ALA A 174 -8.18 -5.75 15.26
CA ALA A 174 -9.22 -6.13 14.31
C ALA A 174 -9.92 -4.90 13.71
N LEU A 175 -10.23 -3.90 14.54
CA LEU A 175 -10.83 -2.64 14.08
C LEU A 175 -9.89 -1.86 13.16
N ILE A 176 -8.60 -1.75 13.48
CA ILE A 176 -7.60 -1.09 12.63
C ILE A 176 -7.52 -1.80 11.27
N GLN A 177 -7.50 -3.12 11.23
CA GLN A 177 -7.49 -3.88 9.98
C GLN A 177 -8.80 -3.66 9.19
N PHE A 178 -9.94 -3.68 9.86
CA PHE A 178 -11.24 -3.40 9.24
C PHE A 178 -11.28 -2.00 8.62
N VAL A 179 -10.86 -0.98 9.37
CA VAL A 179 -10.84 0.41 8.90
C VAL A 179 -9.87 0.58 7.73
N SER A 180 -8.67 0.01 7.80
CA SER A 180 -7.67 0.15 6.73
C SER A 180 -8.13 -0.47 5.40
N ILE A 181 -8.89 -1.58 5.45
CA ILE A 181 -9.40 -2.24 4.23
C ILE A 181 -10.72 -1.62 3.78
N PHE A 182 -11.67 -1.43 4.69
CA PHE A 182 -13.03 -1.10 4.34
C PHE A 182 -13.30 0.40 4.23
N ALA A 183 -12.84 1.20 5.20
CA ALA A 183 -13.15 2.63 5.24
C ALA A 183 -12.54 3.38 4.04
N PHE A 184 -11.28 3.10 3.69
CA PHE A 184 -10.64 3.73 2.53
C PHE A 184 -11.26 3.30 1.20
N TYR A 185 -11.59 2.02 1.05
CA TYR A 185 -12.31 1.57 -0.13
C TYR A 185 -13.68 2.28 -0.23
N TRP A 186 -14.45 2.29 0.87
CA TRP A 186 -15.77 2.91 0.90
C TRP A 186 -15.70 4.41 0.64
N PHE A 187 -14.76 5.10 1.29
CA PHE A 187 -14.56 6.52 1.11
C PHE A 187 -14.28 6.88 -0.36
N PHE A 188 -13.28 6.26 -0.97
CA PHE A 188 -12.94 6.56 -2.36
C PHE A 188 -14.03 6.13 -3.35
N CYS A 189 -14.69 4.99 -3.14
CA CYS A 189 -15.86 4.64 -3.99
C CYS A 189 -16.93 5.71 -3.97
N GLY A 190 -17.16 6.35 -2.82
CA GLY A 190 -18.21 7.34 -2.63
C GLY A 190 -17.85 8.76 -3.07
N THR A 191 -16.58 9.14 -2.94
CA THR A 191 -16.13 10.54 -3.04
C THR A 191 -15.41 10.88 -4.35
N VAL A 192 -15.11 9.90 -5.20
CA VAL A 192 -14.46 10.11 -6.49
C VAL A 192 -15.47 10.06 -7.63
N LYS A 193 -15.35 10.98 -8.59
CA LYS A 193 -16.17 11.03 -9.82
C LYS A 193 -15.56 10.12 -10.89
N TRP A 194 -15.76 8.82 -10.75
CA TRP A 194 -15.10 7.77 -11.50
C TRP A 194 -15.27 7.84 -13.01
N GLU A 195 -16.38 8.43 -13.49
CA GLU A 195 -16.68 8.62 -14.91
C GLU A 195 -15.66 9.54 -15.62
N GLN A 196 -14.98 10.39 -14.84
CA GLN A 196 -14.03 11.39 -15.36
C GLN A 196 -12.58 11.03 -15.03
N VAL A 197 -12.35 9.89 -14.35
CA VAL A 197 -11.02 9.46 -13.93
C VAL A 197 -10.27 8.86 -15.10
N ASN A 198 -9.07 9.37 -15.34
CA ASN A 198 -8.14 8.78 -16.29
C ASN A 198 -7.74 7.35 -15.85
N PRO A 199 -7.97 6.30 -16.67
CA PRO A 199 -7.62 4.93 -16.33
C PRO A 199 -6.13 4.69 -16.05
N GLY A 200 -5.25 5.62 -16.41
CA GLY A 200 -3.82 5.57 -16.09
C GLY A 200 -3.44 6.28 -14.79
N TYR A 201 -4.37 6.98 -14.11
CA TYR A 201 -4.03 7.77 -12.92
C TYR A 201 -3.35 6.92 -11.84
N PHE A 202 -3.92 5.78 -11.51
CA PHE A 202 -3.39 4.91 -10.46
C PHE A 202 -2.03 4.30 -10.82
N ALA A 203 -1.74 4.14 -12.12
CA ALA A 203 -0.42 3.71 -12.55
C ALA A 203 0.65 4.78 -12.27
N TRP A 204 0.34 6.06 -12.42
CA TRP A 204 1.23 7.15 -12.03
C TRP A 204 1.46 7.19 -10.52
N VAL A 205 0.41 6.96 -9.71
CA VAL A 205 0.56 6.80 -8.26
C VAL A 205 1.51 5.66 -7.94
N GLY A 206 1.31 4.48 -8.53
CA GLY A 206 2.18 3.32 -8.32
C GLY A 206 3.63 3.57 -8.76
N LEU A 207 3.85 4.21 -9.91
CA LEU A 207 5.20 4.58 -10.36
C LEU A 207 5.87 5.54 -9.36
N GLY A 208 5.17 6.61 -8.97
CA GLY A 208 5.70 7.58 -8.03
C GLY A 208 6.08 6.96 -6.68
N VAL A 209 5.16 6.19 -6.09
CA VAL A 209 5.38 5.45 -4.84
C VAL A 209 6.57 4.49 -4.97
N GLY A 210 6.64 3.71 -6.06
CA GLY A 210 7.74 2.79 -6.30
C GLY A 210 9.09 3.49 -6.39
N LEU A 211 9.18 4.61 -7.10
CA LEU A 211 10.42 5.39 -7.20
C LEU A 211 10.79 6.04 -5.86
N THR A 212 9.81 6.51 -5.08
CA THR A 212 10.05 7.06 -3.73
C THR A 212 10.67 6.00 -2.82
N VAL A 213 10.06 4.81 -2.76
CA VAL A 213 10.59 3.70 -1.94
C VAL A 213 11.97 3.27 -2.42
N CYS A 214 12.23 3.27 -3.73
CA CYS A 214 13.56 3.00 -4.27
C CYS A 214 14.58 4.06 -3.83
N ALA A 215 14.21 5.34 -3.86
CA ALA A 215 15.07 6.43 -3.40
C ALA A 215 15.37 6.31 -1.89
N GLU A 216 14.38 5.91 -1.09
CA GLU A 216 14.56 5.65 0.34
C GLU A 216 15.56 4.50 0.60
N ILE A 217 15.43 3.39 -0.13
CA ILE A 217 16.37 2.27 0.00
C ILE A 217 17.80 2.73 -0.33
N ILE A 218 17.98 3.47 -1.43
CA ILE A 218 19.27 4.03 -1.81
C ILE A 218 19.77 4.98 -0.71
N GLY A 219 18.90 5.87 -0.22
CA GLY A 219 19.23 6.80 0.87
C GLY A 219 19.74 6.06 2.11
N ILE A 220 19.04 5.01 2.55
CA ILE A 220 19.45 4.17 3.68
C ILE A 220 20.85 3.56 3.43
N PHE A 221 21.15 3.07 2.25
CA PHE A 221 22.47 2.52 1.93
C PHE A 221 23.57 3.57 1.92
N VAL A 222 23.25 4.83 1.61
CA VAL A 222 24.22 5.94 1.59
C VAL A 222 24.43 6.53 2.99
N THR A 223 23.35 6.70 3.77
CA THR A 223 23.40 7.39 5.07
C THR A 223 23.67 6.46 6.25
N GLU A 224 23.19 5.23 6.18
CA GLU A 224 23.38 4.23 7.24
C GLU A 224 24.52 3.31 6.85
N GLN A 225 25.32 2.90 7.82
CA GLN A 225 26.33 1.88 7.59
C GLN A 225 25.71 0.49 7.47
N VAL A 226 24.86 0.30 6.42
CA VAL A 226 24.16 -0.98 6.19
C VAL A 226 25.14 -2.14 6.00
N ILE A 227 26.35 -1.86 5.53
CA ILE A 227 27.40 -2.88 5.34
C ILE A 227 28.46 -2.71 6.42
N VAL A 228 28.45 -3.57 7.42
CA VAL A 228 29.43 -3.61 8.51
C VAL A 228 30.16 -4.95 8.46
N ASN A 229 31.51 -4.93 8.48
CA ASN A 229 32.33 -6.14 8.46
C ASN A 229 31.92 -7.12 7.35
N SER A 230 31.64 -6.61 6.15
CA SER A 230 31.18 -7.38 4.98
C SER A 230 29.81 -8.07 5.12
N LYS A 231 29.04 -7.76 6.16
CA LYS A 231 27.67 -8.25 6.37
C LYS A 231 26.66 -7.12 6.15
N ILE A 232 25.52 -7.44 5.52
CA ILE A 232 24.42 -6.50 5.34
C ILE A 232 23.52 -6.55 6.58
N GLN A 233 23.41 -5.43 7.28
CA GLN A 233 22.53 -5.27 8.42
C GLN A 233 21.11 -4.94 7.95
N THR A 234 20.33 -5.94 7.58
CA THR A 234 18.97 -5.73 7.04
C THR A 234 18.00 -5.16 8.06
N GLY A 235 18.29 -5.21 9.36
CA GLY A 235 17.52 -4.51 10.37
C GLY A 235 17.54 -2.98 10.19
N LEU A 236 18.59 -2.44 9.56
CA LEU A 236 18.68 -1.02 9.21
C LEU A 236 17.88 -0.66 7.94
N ILE A 237 17.52 -1.66 7.11
CA ILE A 237 16.69 -1.45 5.93
C ILE A 237 15.23 -1.41 6.41
N ALA A 238 14.89 -0.30 7.03
CA ALA A 238 13.55 -0.03 7.53
C ALA A 238 13.15 1.40 7.12
N SER A 239 11.95 1.55 6.60
CA SER A 239 11.32 2.83 6.27
C SER A 239 9.90 2.85 6.84
N GLY A 240 9.09 3.81 6.47
CA GLY A 240 7.68 3.89 6.89
C GLY A 240 6.86 2.60 6.67
N TRP A 241 7.30 1.71 5.80
CA TRP A 241 6.69 0.39 5.55
C TRP A 241 7.13 -0.70 6.53
N GLY A 242 8.08 -0.42 7.38
CA GLY A 242 8.66 -1.35 8.35
C GLY A 242 9.92 -2.05 7.84
N ASN A 243 9.97 -3.37 7.93
CA ASN A 243 11.18 -4.14 7.65
C ASN A 243 11.42 -4.36 6.13
N ALA A 244 12.59 -4.86 5.81
CA ALA A 244 13.04 -5.14 4.44
C ALA A 244 12.06 -6.00 3.60
N ASN A 245 11.33 -6.93 4.23
CA ASN A 245 10.33 -7.75 3.52
C ASN A 245 9.11 -6.91 3.10
N ASN A 246 8.65 -6.01 3.98
CA ASN A 246 7.52 -5.13 3.67
C ASN A 246 7.88 -4.14 2.57
N ILE A 247 9.08 -3.55 2.64
CA ILE A 247 9.61 -2.65 1.63
C ILE A 247 9.73 -3.38 0.28
N GLY A 248 10.32 -4.57 0.27
CA GLY A 248 10.43 -5.40 -0.93
C GLY A 248 9.06 -5.77 -1.52
N CYS A 249 8.06 -6.05 -0.68
CA CYS A 249 6.68 -6.28 -1.11
C CYS A 249 6.11 -5.07 -1.84
N MET A 250 6.30 -3.87 -1.28
CA MET A 250 5.80 -2.64 -1.90
C MET A 250 6.45 -2.37 -3.24
N VAL A 251 7.78 -2.50 -3.35
CA VAL A 251 8.45 -2.32 -4.65
C VAL A 251 7.94 -3.33 -5.66
N ALA A 252 7.81 -4.62 -5.29
CA ALA A 252 7.25 -5.64 -6.18
C ALA A 252 5.83 -5.33 -6.65
N MET A 253 4.98 -4.77 -5.77
CA MET A 253 3.63 -4.30 -6.12
C MET A 253 3.63 -3.14 -7.12
N MET A 254 4.68 -2.30 -7.14
CA MET A 254 4.73 -1.11 -8.00
C MET A 254 5.26 -1.42 -9.41
N ILE A 255 6.00 -2.51 -9.61
CA ILE A 255 6.56 -2.91 -10.91
C ILE A 255 5.52 -2.94 -12.05
N PRO A 256 4.31 -3.50 -11.91
CA PRO A 256 3.34 -3.56 -13.01
C PRO A 256 2.97 -2.19 -13.57
N PHE A 257 2.93 -1.16 -12.73
CA PHE A 257 2.53 0.18 -13.14
C PHE A 257 3.50 0.82 -14.11
N THR A 258 4.80 0.54 -13.97
CA THR A 258 5.82 1.04 -14.92
C THR A 258 5.55 0.52 -16.34
N ILE A 259 5.21 -0.77 -16.45
CA ILE A 259 4.90 -1.42 -17.72
C ILE A 259 3.54 -0.94 -18.26
N GLY A 260 2.57 -0.72 -17.38
CA GLY A 260 1.27 -0.15 -17.73
C GLY A 260 1.39 1.24 -18.37
N ILE A 261 2.25 2.09 -17.82
CA ILE A 261 2.55 3.42 -18.37
C ILE A 261 3.34 3.30 -19.68
N ALA A 262 4.36 2.42 -19.74
CA ALA A 262 5.13 2.16 -20.96
C ALA A 262 4.20 1.85 -22.14
N ARG A 263 3.28 0.91 -21.92
CA ARG A 263 2.31 0.48 -22.92
C ARG A 263 1.37 1.60 -23.36
N ARG A 264 0.93 2.43 -22.44
CA ARG A 264 -0.01 3.52 -22.71
C ARG A 264 0.63 4.70 -23.42
N THR A 265 1.86 5.06 -23.04
CA THR A 265 2.56 6.24 -23.56
C THR A 265 3.42 5.94 -24.77
N GLY A 266 3.68 4.68 -25.09
CA GLY A 266 4.65 4.26 -26.10
C GLY A 266 6.11 4.50 -25.70
N LYS A 267 6.38 5.10 -24.54
CA LYS A 267 7.74 5.39 -24.03
C LYS A 267 8.32 4.15 -23.32
N THR A 268 8.42 3.05 -24.07
CA THR A 268 8.81 1.73 -23.54
C THR A 268 10.16 1.75 -22.82
N TRP A 269 11.18 2.41 -23.43
CA TRP A 269 12.53 2.44 -22.86
C TRP A 269 12.57 3.11 -21.48
N LEU A 270 11.85 4.22 -21.28
CA LEU A 270 11.85 4.97 -20.02
C LEU A 270 11.20 4.17 -18.90
N PHE A 271 9.99 3.67 -19.13
CA PHE A 271 9.20 3.04 -18.06
C PHE A 271 9.57 1.59 -17.81
N CYS A 272 10.02 0.85 -18.83
CA CYS A 272 10.58 -0.49 -18.59
C CYS A 272 11.91 -0.39 -17.83
N THR A 273 12.75 0.63 -18.08
CA THR A 273 13.94 0.89 -17.26
C THR A 273 13.55 1.09 -15.79
N SER A 274 12.53 1.90 -15.52
CA SER A 274 12.04 2.09 -14.15
C SER A 274 11.63 0.77 -13.50
N GLY A 275 10.97 -0.13 -14.23
CA GLY A 275 10.60 -1.46 -13.73
C GLY A 275 11.81 -2.34 -13.40
N ILE A 276 12.85 -2.31 -14.24
CA ILE A 276 14.11 -3.03 -13.98
C ILE A 276 14.86 -2.43 -12.80
N VAL A 277 14.93 -1.08 -12.70
CA VAL A 277 15.53 -0.41 -11.56
C VAL A 277 14.84 -0.81 -10.26
N MET A 278 13.50 -0.82 -10.23
CA MET A 278 12.74 -1.30 -9.08
C MET A 278 13.10 -2.75 -8.74
N LEU A 279 13.21 -3.63 -9.74
CA LEU A 279 13.58 -5.03 -9.54
C LEU A 279 14.99 -5.17 -8.98
N LEU A 280 15.97 -4.42 -9.50
CA LEU A 280 17.35 -4.42 -9.00
C LEU A 280 17.42 -3.88 -7.57
N ILE A 281 16.70 -2.81 -7.26
CA ILE A 281 16.66 -2.24 -5.89
C ILE A 281 15.96 -3.21 -4.93
N THR A 282 14.99 -4.00 -5.39
CA THR A 282 14.42 -5.07 -4.56
C THR A 282 15.49 -6.06 -4.10
N CYS A 283 16.56 -6.29 -4.89
CA CYS A 283 17.69 -7.12 -4.46
C CYS A 283 18.43 -6.54 -3.24
N LEU A 284 18.50 -5.20 -3.12
CA LEU A 284 19.12 -4.53 -1.97
C LEU A 284 18.37 -4.78 -0.66
N THR A 285 17.07 -5.07 -0.73
CA THR A 285 16.30 -5.42 0.47
C THR A 285 16.70 -6.78 1.08
N CYS A 286 17.44 -7.60 0.35
CA CYS A 286 17.77 -8.97 0.74
C CYS A 286 16.55 -9.85 1.03
N SER A 287 15.35 -9.44 0.60
CA SER A 287 14.12 -10.23 0.70
C SER A 287 13.99 -11.19 -0.48
N ARG A 288 14.34 -12.46 -0.26
CA ARG A 288 14.28 -13.50 -1.32
C ARG A 288 12.89 -13.63 -1.93
N THR A 289 11.86 -13.54 -1.08
CA THR A 289 10.47 -13.60 -1.52
C THR A 289 10.14 -12.43 -2.44
N ALA A 290 10.55 -11.21 -2.06
CA ALA A 290 10.30 -10.01 -2.86
C ALA A 290 11.02 -10.08 -4.21
N ILE A 291 12.27 -10.58 -4.24
CA ILE A 291 13.03 -10.76 -5.47
C ILE A 291 12.32 -11.74 -6.38
N GLY A 292 11.96 -12.94 -5.89
CA GLY A 292 11.29 -13.97 -6.67
C GLY A 292 9.93 -13.51 -7.20
N VAL A 293 9.10 -12.93 -6.34
CA VAL A 293 7.80 -12.38 -6.73
C VAL A 293 7.96 -11.20 -7.69
N GLY A 294 8.93 -10.31 -7.45
CA GLY A 294 9.22 -9.18 -8.35
C GLY A 294 9.55 -9.65 -9.78
N VAL A 295 10.39 -10.68 -9.92
CA VAL A 295 10.71 -11.29 -11.24
C VAL A 295 9.47 -11.86 -11.90
N ILE A 296 8.68 -12.66 -11.18
CA ILE A 296 7.44 -13.26 -11.71
C ILE A 296 6.48 -12.16 -12.18
N ILE A 297 6.26 -11.16 -11.36
CA ILE A 297 5.34 -10.05 -11.66
C ILE A 297 5.84 -9.20 -12.83
N TYR A 298 7.16 -8.94 -12.91
CA TYR A 298 7.75 -8.25 -14.06
C TYR A 298 7.47 -9.01 -15.36
N ILE A 299 7.74 -10.31 -15.39
CA ILE A 299 7.49 -11.18 -16.55
C ILE A 299 6.00 -11.16 -16.92
N LEU A 300 5.11 -11.37 -15.96
CA LEU A 300 3.67 -11.36 -16.20
C LEU A 300 3.18 -10.01 -16.74
N SER A 301 3.76 -8.90 -16.26
CA SER A 301 3.42 -7.56 -16.72
C SER A 301 3.85 -7.28 -18.16
N MET A 302 4.89 -7.96 -18.66
CA MET A 302 5.35 -7.84 -20.03
C MET A 302 4.49 -8.58 -21.06
N ILE A 303 3.76 -9.62 -20.66
CA ILE A 303 2.99 -10.48 -21.58
C ILE A 303 2.06 -9.67 -22.51
N PRO A 304 1.30 -8.68 -22.03
CA PRO A 304 0.43 -7.90 -22.90
C PRO A 304 1.20 -7.12 -23.98
N SER A 305 2.35 -6.54 -23.62
CA SER A 305 3.19 -5.80 -24.57
C SER A 305 3.89 -6.72 -25.58
N LEU A 306 4.24 -7.95 -25.19
CA LEU A 306 4.79 -8.96 -26.08
C LEU A 306 3.75 -9.52 -27.08
N ARG A 307 2.47 -9.49 -26.72
CA ARG A 307 1.36 -9.86 -27.62
C ARG A 307 1.01 -8.76 -28.61
N ASP A 308 1.32 -7.52 -28.30
CA ASP A 308 1.09 -6.36 -29.15
C ASP A 308 2.20 -6.25 -30.21
N LYS A 309 1.85 -6.47 -31.49
CA LYS A 309 2.80 -6.41 -32.59
C LYS A 309 3.55 -5.07 -32.71
N SER A 310 2.90 -3.97 -32.32
CA SER A 310 3.47 -2.61 -32.40
C SER A 310 4.60 -2.40 -31.37
N GLN A 311 4.50 -3.01 -30.20
CA GLN A 311 5.43 -2.82 -29.07
C GLN A 311 6.42 -3.98 -28.91
N ARG A 312 6.09 -5.17 -29.43
CA ARG A 312 6.83 -6.40 -29.22
C ARG A 312 8.33 -6.26 -29.52
N LYS A 313 8.69 -5.67 -30.67
CA LYS A 313 10.09 -5.52 -31.06
C LYS A 313 10.87 -4.64 -30.08
N GLN A 314 10.28 -3.51 -29.70
CA GLN A 314 10.91 -2.59 -28.73
C GLN A 314 11.10 -3.24 -27.36
N VAL A 315 10.07 -3.94 -26.87
CA VAL A 315 10.11 -4.64 -25.58
C VAL A 315 11.17 -5.74 -25.59
N LEU A 316 11.27 -6.53 -26.68
CA LEU A 316 12.27 -7.59 -26.78
C LEU A 316 13.70 -7.02 -26.82
N ILE A 317 13.95 -6.01 -27.66
CA ILE A 317 15.28 -5.37 -27.76
C ILE A 317 15.65 -4.76 -26.39
N PHE A 318 14.72 -4.03 -25.77
CA PHE A 318 14.96 -3.41 -24.49
C PHE A 318 15.31 -4.45 -23.39
N ASN A 319 14.54 -5.53 -23.29
CA ASN A 319 14.82 -6.56 -22.28
C ASN A 319 16.13 -7.32 -22.57
N ALA A 320 16.49 -7.53 -23.84
CA ALA A 320 17.76 -8.11 -24.20
C ALA A 320 18.94 -7.21 -23.79
N LEU A 321 18.86 -5.90 -24.07
CA LEU A 321 19.88 -4.93 -23.65
C LEU A 321 19.96 -4.83 -22.13
N ALA A 322 18.83 -4.81 -21.44
CA ALA A 322 18.78 -4.79 -19.98
C ALA A 322 19.39 -6.05 -19.38
N PHE A 323 19.14 -7.23 -19.97
CA PHE A 323 19.75 -8.49 -19.54
C PHE A 323 21.27 -8.46 -19.72
N LEU A 324 21.77 -7.96 -20.88
CA LEU A 324 23.21 -7.80 -21.11
C LEU A 324 23.83 -6.81 -20.11
N LEU A 325 23.13 -5.70 -19.79
CA LEU A 325 23.58 -4.75 -18.78
C LEU A 325 23.65 -5.41 -17.39
N VAL A 326 22.65 -6.20 -17.01
CA VAL A 326 22.66 -6.93 -15.73
C VAL A 326 23.86 -7.90 -15.67
N ILE A 327 24.15 -8.61 -16.76
CA ILE A 327 25.35 -9.46 -16.87
C ILE A 327 26.62 -8.62 -16.72
N ALA A 328 26.73 -7.48 -17.41
CA ALA A 328 27.91 -6.63 -17.30
C ALA A 328 28.09 -6.10 -15.86
N LEU A 329 27.01 -5.63 -15.24
CA LEU A 329 27.01 -5.20 -13.83
C LEU A 329 27.40 -6.35 -12.89
N PHE A 330 26.96 -7.57 -13.18
CA PHE A 330 27.36 -8.74 -12.40
C PHE A 330 28.89 -8.92 -12.40
N PHE A 331 29.53 -8.81 -13.56
CA PHE A 331 31.00 -8.92 -13.64
C PHE A 331 31.72 -7.76 -12.95
N VAL A 332 31.21 -6.51 -13.09
CA VAL A 332 31.78 -5.33 -12.43
C VAL A 332 31.66 -5.42 -10.90
N PHE A 333 30.49 -5.81 -10.42
CA PHE A 333 30.17 -5.85 -9.00
C PHE A 333 30.26 -7.25 -8.39
N LYS A 334 30.96 -8.21 -9.05
CA LYS A 334 31.00 -9.61 -8.62
C LYS A 334 31.36 -9.80 -7.14
N GLY A 335 32.30 -9.02 -6.62
CA GLY A 335 32.71 -9.08 -5.22
C GLY A 335 31.60 -8.66 -4.25
N TYR A 336 30.86 -7.60 -4.58
CA TYR A 336 29.69 -7.16 -3.81
C TYR A 336 28.54 -8.16 -3.89
N LEU A 337 28.25 -8.63 -5.11
CA LEU A 337 27.22 -9.62 -5.36
C LEU A 337 27.52 -10.96 -4.70
N ALA A 338 28.79 -11.39 -4.68
CA ALA A 338 29.19 -12.58 -3.95
C ALA A 338 28.89 -12.46 -2.44
N ARG A 339 29.13 -11.27 -1.84
CA ARG A 339 28.76 -10.98 -0.45
C ARG A 339 27.25 -11.01 -0.26
N LEU A 340 26.50 -10.38 -1.16
CA LEU A 340 25.04 -10.39 -1.16
C LEU A 340 24.50 -11.83 -1.25
N PHE A 341 25.04 -12.65 -2.17
CA PHE A 341 24.67 -14.05 -2.29
C PHE A 341 25.06 -14.87 -1.05
N THR A 342 26.20 -14.62 -0.47
CA THR A 342 26.62 -15.26 0.78
C THR A 342 25.68 -14.90 1.92
N GLU A 343 25.27 -13.63 2.01
CA GLU A 343 24.28 -13.17 3.00
C GLU A 343 22.90 -13.77 2.74
N LEU A 344 22.44 -13.79 1.49
CA LEU A 344 21.19 -14.44 1.11
C LEU A 344 21.20 -15.94 1.40
N ARG A 345 22.39 -16.58 1.27
CA ARG A 345 22.58 -18.00 1.57
C ARG A 345 22.74 -18.26 3.08
N SER A 346 23.48 -17.40 3.81
CA SER A 346 23.69 -17.54 5.26
C SER A 346 22.42 -17.29 6.07
N ARG A 347 21.61 -16.38 5.61
CA ARG A 347 20.23 -16.22 6.09
C ARG A 347 19.41 -17.45 5.80
N GLY A 348 20.08 -18.43 5.14
CA GLY A 348 19.62 -19.73 4.78
C GLY A 348 18.10 -19.85 4.77
N LEU A 349 17.51 -20.71 4.06
CA LEU A 349 16.25 -21.27 4.53
C LEU A 349 16.52 -21.59 6.00
N ASN A 350 16.35 -20.59 6.91
CA ASN A 350 16.29 -20.95 8.29
C ASN A 350 14.91 -21.60 8.46
N PRO A 351 14.80 -22.86 8.04
CA PRO A 351 13.57 -23.59 8.10
C PRO A 351 13.16 -23.68 9.57
N ARG A 352 14.13 -23.64 10.49
CA ARG A 352 13.90 -23.73 11.93
C ARG A 352 12.82 -22.77 12.43
N MET A 353 12.83 -21.50 12.02
CA MET A 353 11.77 -20.60 12.48
C MET A 353 10.40 -20.99 11.94
N ARG A 354 10.28 -21.26 10.64
CA ARG A 354 9.00 -21.65 10.02
C ARG A 354 8.58 -23.06 10.41
N GLU A 355 9.52 -23.96 10.57
CA GLU A 355 9.30 -25.33 11.09
C GLU A 355 8.75 -25.32 12.52
N ILE A 356 9.05 -24.29 13.32
CA ILE A 356 8.49 -24.11 14.66
C ILE A 356 7.18 -23.31 14.61
N ILE A 357 7.18 -22.19 13.89
CA ILE A 357 6.05 -21.24 13.87
C ILE A 357 4.81 -21.87 13.21
N TYR A 358 4.95 -22.56 12.09
CA TYR A 358 3.80 -23.08 11.34
C TYR A 358 3.05 -24.19 12.11
N PRO A 359 3.72 -25.22 12.68
CA PRO A 359 3.05 -26.18 13.54
C PRO A 359 2.39 -25.54 14.76
N GLU A 360 3.02 -24.51 15.36
CA GLU A 360 2.42 -23.82 16.51
C GLU A 360 1.19 -23.01 16.11
N GLY A 361 1.22 -22.36 14.92
CA GLY A 361 0.04 -21.71 14.35
C GLY A 361 -1.13 -22.69 14.12
N LEU A 362 -0.82 -23.89 13.62
CA LEU A 362 -1.83 -24.94 13.44
C LEU A 362 -2.33 -25.51 14.78
N ARG A 363 -1.45 -25.66 15.77
CA ARG A 363 -1.87 -26.05 17.14
C ARG A 363 -2.78 -24.98 17.75
N THR A 364 -2.45 -23.70 17.54
CA THR A 364 -3.29 -22.58 17.98
C THR A 364 -4.67 -22.63 17.33
N PHE A 365 -4.73 -22.87 16.02
CA PHE A 365 -6.00 -23.08 15.31
C PHE A 365 -6.82 -24.24 15.90
N LEU A 366 -6.19 -25.38 16.23
CA LEU A 366 -6.90 -26.56 16.76
C LEU A 366 -7.52 -26.33 18.15
N LYS A 367 -7.04 -25.33 18.91
CA LYS A 367 -7.64 -24.98 20.22
C LYS A 367 -9.01 -24.31 20.04
N ASN A 368 -9.17 -23.46 19.02
CA ASN A 368 -10.42 -22.79 18.70
C ASN A 368 -10.62 -22.74 17.17
N PRO A 369 -11.08 -23.85 16.55
CA PRO A 369 -11.07 -23.98 15.09
C PRO A 369 -12.10 -23.10 14.38
N ILE A 370 -13.17 -22.65 15.05
CA ILE A 370 -14.22 -21.85 14.41
C ILE A 370 -13.81 -20.40 14.26
N PHE A 371 -13.39 -19.75 15.37
CA PHE A 371 -13.07 -18.31 15.40
C PHE A 371 -11.60 -18.02 15.67
N GLY A 372 -10.74 -19.04 15.82
CA GLY A 372 -9.34 -18.89 16.18
C GLY A 372 -9.12 -18.41 17.61
N GLU A 373 -7.86 -18.13 17.96
CA GLU A 373 -7.44 -17.65 19.28
C GLU A 373 -7.30 -16.11 19.34
N GLY A 374 -7.64 -15.40 18.24
CA GLY A 374 -7.45 -13.95 18.14
C GLY A 374 -6.08 -13.56 17.57
N PHE A 375 -5.87 -12.25 17.44
CA PHE A 375 -4.64 -11.70 16.88
C PHE A 375 -3.48 -11.61 17.86
N TYR A 376 -3.74 -11.78 19.15
CA TYR A 376 -2.79 -11.76 20.26
C TYR A 376 -2.83 -13.07 21.06
N PRO A 377 -2.52 -14.22 20.45
CA PRO A 377 -2.41 -15.45 21.24
C PRO A 377 -1.22 -15.31 22.18
N SER A 378 -1.42 -15.58 23.47
CA SER A 378 -0.32 -15.64 24.44
C SER A 378 0.49 -16.91 24.18
N THR A 379 1.46 -16.82 23.28
CA THR A 379 2.48 -17.84 23.12
C THR A 379 3.81 -17.22 23.53
N ASP A 380 4.26 -17.55 24.74
CA ASP A 380 5.52 -17.05 25.31
C ASP A 380 6.69 -17.22 24.34
N LYS A 381 6.67 -18.29 23.54
CA LYS A 381 7.72 -18.60 22.56
C LYS A 381 7.85 -17.62 21.39
N ILE A 382 6.77 -16.92 20.98
CA ILE A 382 6.82 -15.94 19.87
C ILE A 382 7.33 -14.61 20.39
N TYR A 383 7.09 -14.29 21.64
CA TYR A 383 7.52 -13.05 22.28
C TYR A 383 9.01 -13.05 22.65
N GLU A 384 9.60 -14.20 22.94
CA GLU A 384 11.04 -14.33 23.23
C GLU A 384 11.94 -13.86 22.08
N TRP A 385 11.42 -13.78 20.86
CA TRP A 385 12.21 -13.41 19.68
C TRP A 385 12.09 -11.94 19.26
N SER A 386 11.29 -11.15 19.95
CA SER A 386 11.18 -9.73 19.65
C SER A 386 12.11 -8.94 20.60
N SER A 387 13.09 -8.24 20.05
CA SER A 387 14.09 -7.48 20.80
C SER A 387 13.57 -6.19 21.47
N LEU A 388 12.27 -5.89 21.40
CA LEU A 388 11.70 -4.63 21.83
C LEU A 388 10.57 -4.85 22.84
N ASP A 389 10.91 -4.85 24.14
CA ASP A 389 10.00 -5.16 25.23
C ASP A 389 8.74 -4.27 25.32
N ARG A 390 8.82 -3.00 24.92
CA ARG A 390 7.69 -2.08 24.93
C ARG A 390 6.71 -2.27 23.78
N LEU A 391 7.17 -2.75 22.62
CA LEU A 391 6.33 -3.02 21.44
C LEU A 391 5.74 -4.43 21.46
N LYS A 392 6.28 -5.34 22.27
CA LYS A 392 5.77 -6.72 22.42
C LYS A 392 4.28 -6.73 22.79
N ALA A 393 3.85 -5.81 23.66
CA ALA A 393 2.47 -5.70 24.12
C ALA A 393 1.48 -5.23 23.03
N PHE A 394 1.95 -4.60 21.93
CA PHE A 394 1.12 -4.03 20.88
C PHE A 394 1.20 -4.76 19.55
N LEU A 395 2.15 -5.68 19.36
CA LEU A 395 2.29 -6.41 18.11
C LEU A 395 1.57 -7.76 18.18
N PRO A 396 0.63 -8.03 17.27
CA PRO A 396 0.01 -9.34 17.20
C PRO A 396 1.05 -10.39 16.83
N ALA A 397 0.87 -11.60 17.34
CA ALA A 397 1.67 -12.75 16.92
C ALA A 397 1.62 -12.91 15.40
N ARG A 398 2.78 -13.08 14.75
CA ARG A 398 2.85 -13.22 13.30
C ARG A 398 3.38 -14.59 12.92
N TRP A 399 2.56 -15.32 12.20
CA TRP A 399 2.85 -16.68 11.75
C TRP A 399 3.61 -16.72 10.43
N HIS A 400 4.02 -15.56 9.87
CA HIS A 400 4.74 -15.42 8.60
C HIS A 400 4.12 -16.19 7.42
N ASN A 401 2.81 -16.35 7.44
CA ASN A 401 1.98 -16.88 6.37
C ASN A 401 0.55 -16.44 6.61
N THR A 402 -0.06 -15.77 5.64
CA THR A 402 -1.42 -15.21 5.81
C THR A 402 -2.48 -16.28 6.04
N VAL A 403 -2.35 -17.47 5.44
CA VAL A 403 -3.32 -18.55 5.64
C VAL A 403 -3.23 -19.08 7.06
N ILE A 404 -2.03 -19.35 7.55
CA ILE A 404 -1.81 -19.80 8.92
C ILE A 404 -2.23 -18.72 9.92
N GLN A 405 -1.94 -17.44 9.61
CA GLN A 405 -2.38 -16.31 10.42
C GLN A 405 -3.91 -16.28 10.55
N LEU A 406 -4.63 -16.44 9.44
CA LEU A 406 -6.09 -16.47 9.45
C LEU A 406 -6.64 -17.68 10.21
N LEU A 407 -6.07 -18.86 10.00
CA LEU A 407 -6.47 -20.06 10.73
C LEU A 407 -6.26 -19.88 12.23
N ALA A 408 -5.08 -19.46 12.65
CA ALA A 408 -4.75 -19.29 14.06
C ALA A 408 -5.55 -18.18 14.73
N SER A 409 -5.74 -17.04 14.02
CA SER A 409 -6.38 -15.85 14.60
C SER A 409 -7.90 -15.83 14.45
N CYS A 410 -8.43 -16.26 13.28
CA CYS A 410 -9.85 -16.10 12.91
C CYS A 410 -10.53 -17.45 12.63
N GLY A 411 -9.83 -18.56 12.70
CA GLY A 411 -10.36 -19.90 12.45
C GLY A 411 -10.89 -20.13 11.03
N ILE A 412 -11.78 -21.10 10.89
CA ILE A 412 -12.46 -21.42 9.62
C ILE A 412 -13.29 -20.22 9.12
N VAL A 413 -13.92 -19.48 10.01
CA VAL A 413 -14.70 -18.29 9.66
C VAL A 413 -13.84 -17.26 8.93
N GLY A 414 -12.62 -17.01 9.42
CA GLY A 414 -11.66 -16.12 8.77
C GLY A 414 -11.22 -16.59 7.39
N ILE A 415 -10.92 -17.88 7.24
CA ILE A 415 -10.53 -18.47 5.95
C ILE A 415 -11.64 -18.40 4.92
N LEU A 416 -12.87 -18.72 5.29
CA LEU A 416 -14.03 -18.65 4.39
C LEU A 416 -14.31 -17.20 3.97
N ALA A 417 -14.29 -16.26 4.92
CA ALA A 417 -14.48 -14.84 4.65
C ALA A 417 -13.38 -14.29 3.71
N TYR A 418 -12.13 -14.63 3.96
CA TYR A 418 -11.00 -14.26 3.11
C TYR A 418 -11.12 -14.87 1.72
N GLY A 419 -11.45 -16.16 1.63
CA GLY A 419 -11.65 -16.86 0.36
C GLY A 419 -12.76 -16.23 -0.47
N PHE A 420 -13.88 -15.89 0.16
CA PHE A 420 -14.99 -15.19 -0.50
C PHE A 420 -14.58 -13.82 -1.03
N HIS A 421 -13.92 -13.00 -0.20
CA HIS A 421 -13.42 -11.70 -0.61
C HIS A 421 -12.39 -11.83 -1.76
N ARG A 422 -11.46 -12.81 -1.69
CA ARG A 422 -10.48 -13.06 -2.75
C ARG A 422 -11.12 -13.53 -4.05
N PHE A 423 -12.13 -14.39 -3.98
CA PHE A 423 -12.88 -14.82 -5.15
C PHE A 423 -13.53 -13.63 -5.87
N GLN A 424 -14.18 -12.74 -5.14
CA GLN A 424 -14.78 -11.53 -5.73
C GLN A 424 -13.71 -10.65 -6.39
N THR A 425 -12.57 -10.44 -5.71
CA THR A 425 -11.45 -9.64 -6.22
C THR A 425 -10.86 -10.24 -7.49
N LEU A 426 -10.56 -11.54 -7.49
CA LEU A 426 -10.01 -12.24 -8.65
C LEU A 426 -10.98 -12.22 -9.83
N ARG A 427 -12.29 -12.43 -9.58
CA ARG A 427 -13.34 -12.34 -10.60
C ARG A 427 -13.37 -10.95 -11.25
N LEU A 428 -13.29 -9.88 -10.45
CA LEU A 428 -13.27 -8.51 -10.96
C LEU A 428 -12.09 -8.29 -11.91
N PHE A 429 -10.86 -8.59 -11.46
CA PHE A 429 -9.67 -8.36 -12.28
C PHE A 429 -9.56 -9.29 -13.48
N TRP A 430 -10.09 -10.51 -13.38
CA TRP A 430 -10.21 -11.41 -14.51
C TRP A 430 -11.13 -10.85 -15.60
N GLN A 431 -12.26 -10.29 -15.21
CA GLN A 431 -13.19 -9.65 -16.14
C GLN A 431 -12.55 -8.43 -16.84
N LYS A 432 -11.72 -7.67 -16.10
CA LYS A 432 -11.03 -6.47 -16.60
C LYS A 432 -9.63 -6.73 -17.16
N ARG A 433 -9.22 -7.99 -17.40
CA ARG A 433 -7.85 -8.34 -17.80
C ARG A 433 -7.38 -7.81 -19.17
N LYS A 434 -8.29 -7.37 -20.01
CA LYS A 434 -7.98 -6.77 -21.33
C LYS A 434 -7.83 -5.24 -21.28
N THR A 435 -8.04 -4.61 -20.14
CA THR A 435 -7.99 -3.17 -19.92
C THR A 435 -6.72 -2.78 -19.15
N PRO A 436 -6.38 -1.48 -19.02
CA PRO A 436 -5.27 -1.01 -18.18
C PRO A 436 -5.37 -1.43 -16.71
N ILE A 437 -6.57 -1.79 -16.23
CA ILE A 437 -6.82 -2.31 -14.88
C ILE A 437 -6.09 -3.64 -14.61
N LEU A 438 -5.67 -4.36 -15.65
CA LEU A 438 -4.82 -5.54 -15.52
C LEU A 438 -3.58 -5.28 -14.65
N TYR A 439 -2.94 -4.11 -14.80
CA TYR A 439 -1.72 -3.79 -14.05
C TYR A 439 -2.00 -3.55 -12.56
N VAL A 440 -3.19 -3.05 -12.22
CA VAL A 440 -3.68 -3.00 -10.84
C VAL A 440 -3.87 -4.43 -10.31
N GLY A 441 -4.49 -5.30 -11.09
CA GLY A 441 -4.67 -6.72 -10.74
C GLY A 441 -3.33 -7.45 -10.52
N LEU A 442 -2.32 -7.19 -11.36
CA LEU A 442 -0.97 -7.76 -11.20
C LEU A 442 -0.26 -7.23 -9.96
N SER A 443 -0.44 -5.95 -9.63
CA SER A 443 0.05 -5.38 -8.37
C SER A 443 -0.54 -6.08 -7.15
N LEU A 444 -1.86 -6.33 -7.15
CA LEU A 444 -2.53 -7.06 -6.08
C LEU A 444 -2.17 -8.56 -6.06
N MET A 445 -1.81 -9.13 -7.22
CA MET A 445 -1.25 -10.48 -7.29
C MET A 445 0.13 -10.55 -6.63
N ALA A 446 0.98 -9.51 -6.78
CA ALA A 446 2.24 -9.42 -6.04
C ALA A 446 2.00 -9.49 -4.53
N LEU A 447 1.07 -8.68 -4.01
CA LEU A 447 0.70 -8.72 -2.59
C LEU A 447 0.21 -10.12 -2.16
N LEU A 448 -0.62 -10.76 -2.98
CA LEU A 448 -1.12 -12.12 -2.68
C LEU A 448 0.01 -13.13 -2.59
N LEU A 449 0.92 -13.16 -3.59
CA LEU A 449 2.05 -14.08 -3.61
C LEU A 449 3.01 -13.83 -2.43
N MET A 450 3.30 -12.57 -2.12
CA MET A 450 4.10 -12.20 -0.94
C MET A 450 3.42 -12.65 0.36
N SER A 451 2.10 -12.54 0.44
CA SER A 451 1.32 -12.89 1.62
C SER A 451 1.22 -14.40 1.88
N LEU A 452 1.51 -15.23 0.89
CA LEU A 452 1.65 -16.69 1.08
C LEU A 452 2.94 -17.07 1.81
N LEU A 453 3.94 -16.18 1.80
CA LEU A 453 5.27 -16.44 2.38
C LEU A 453 5.58 -15.52 3.57
N ASP A 454 4.68 -14.55 3.85
CA ASP A 454 4.70 -13.67 5.02
C ASP A 454 3.28 -13.14 5.30
N CYS A 455 3.09 -12.29 6.31
CA CYS A 455 1.78 -11.76 6.71
C CYS A 455 1.52 -10.35 6.16
N HIS A 456 1.91 -10.05 4.91
CA HIS A 456 1.82 -8.71 4.34
C HIS A 456 0.38 -8.15 4.29
N PHE A 457 -0.61 -9.02 4.16
CA PHE A 457 -2.02 -8.62 4.17
C PHE A 457 -2.50 -8.11 5.53
N PHE A 458 -1.71 -8.31 6.60
CA PHE A 458 -1.98 -7.74 7.93
C PHE A 458 -1.13 -6.50 8.22
N ASN A 459 -0.39 -5.98 7.25
CA ASN A 459 0.34 -4.74 7.36
C ASN A 459 -0.50 -3.59 6.81
N ILE A 460 -0.61 -2.51 7.58
CA ILE A 460 -1.49 -1.37 7.27
C ILE A 460 -1.18 -0.77 5.89
N GLY A 461 0.09 -0.54 5.54
CA GLY A 461 0.46 0.07 4.27
C GLY A 461 0.01 -0.70 3.04
N PRO A 462 0.40 -1.97 2.88
CA PRO A 462 -0.12 -2.80 1.80
C PRO A 462 -1.65 -2.87 1.76
N THR A 463 -2.35 -2.86 2.91
CA THR A 463 -3.81 -2.90 2.94
C THR A 463 -4.46 -1.57 2.59
N LEU A 464 -3.87 -0.44 2.94
CA LEU A 464 -4.32 0.87 2.46
C LEU A 464 -4.21 0.97 0.93
N PHE A 465 -3.05 0.60 0.38
CA PHE A 465 -2.87 0.55 -1.06
C PHE A 465 -3.86 -0.41 -1.71
N TYR A 466 -4.04 -1.60 -1.13
CA TYR A 466 -4.99 -2.60 -1.58
C TYR A 466 -6.42 -2.05 -1.67
N SER A 467 -6.90 -1.40 -0.62
CA SER A 467 -8.27 -0.85 -0.58
C SER A 467 -8.50 0.23 -1.65
N MET A 468 -7.51 1.11 -1.86
CA MET A 468 -7.57 2.13 -2.92
C MET A 468 -7.50 1.51 -4.32
N ALA A 469 -6.65 0.51 -4.51
CA ALA A 469 -6.55 -0.23 -5.77
C ALA A 469 -7.86 -0.96 -6.11
N LEU A 470 -8.58 -1.48 -5.11
CA LEU A 470 -9.89 -2.08 -5.30
C LEU A 470 -10.95 -1.05 -5.67
N ALA A 471 -10.99 0.10 -4.99
CA ALA A 471 -11.90 1.19 -5.32
C ALA A 471 -11.69 1.66 -6.77
N PHE A 472 -10.42 1.85 -7.17
CA PHE A 472 -10.03 2.21 -8.53
C PHE A 472 -10.40 1.12 -9.54
N GLY A 473 -9.98 -0.12 -9.29
CA GLY A 473 -10.21 -1.26 -10.19
C GLY A 473 -11.68 -1.56 -10.43
N GLU A 474 -12.53 -1.34 -9.44
CA GLU A 474 -13.97 -1.56 -9.58
C GLU A 474 -14.65 -0.47 -10.39
N ASN A 475 -14.36 0.80 -10.10
CA ASN A 475 -15.19 1.92 -10.51
C ASN A 475 -14.73 2.62 -11.79
N VAL A 476 -13.43 2.54 -12.15
CA VAL A 476 -12.94 3.17 -13.38
C VAL A 476 -13.61 2.53 -14.60
N ASN A 477 -14.19 3.37 -15.45
CA ASN A 477 -14.81 2.96 -16.70
C ASN A 477 -13.74 2.44 -17.69
N GLN A 478 -14.18 1.52 -18.56
CA GLN A 478 -13.28 0.78 -19.46
C GLN A 478 -13.17 1.38 -20.85
N ASP A 479 -13.93 2.44 -21.11
CA ASP A 479 -13.94 3.04 -22.44
C ASP A 479 -12.60 3.72 -22.74
N PRO A 480 -12.06 3.46 -23.92
CA PRO A 480 -10.70 3.79 -24.31
C PRO A 480 -10.40 5.27 -24.38
#